data_7d51ae2bf098c8eaa0cc22e11e13c4a6
#
_entry.id   7d51ae2bf098c8eaa0cc22e11e13c4a6
#
_cell.length_a   1.000
_cell.length_b   1.000
_cell.length_c   1.000
_cell.angle_alpha   90.00
_cell.angle_beta   90.00
_cell.angle_gamma   90.00
#
_symmetry.space_group_name_H-M   'P 1'
#
loop_
_entity.id
_entity.type
_entity.pdbx_description
1 polymer ?
#
loop_
_entity_poly.entity_id
_entity_poly.type
_entity_poly.pdbx_seq_one_letter_code
_entity_poly.pdbx_strand_id
1 'polypeptide(L)'
;MVREFELSVAAVHRIVKKAGAERVSESAASELARILEEVGVDIAREALYFTLHAGRKTVRAKDVKAAYEKLFKFKRPYWFES
;
A
#
# COMPACT_ATOMS: atom_id res chain seq x y z
N MET A 1 -17.55 -14.21 -10.65
CA MET A 1 -17.43 -13.07 -9.80
C MET A 1 -16.34 -12.14 -10.26
N VAL A 2 -16.64 -10.90 -10.30
CA VAL A 2 -15.71 -9.92 -10.79
C VAL A 2 -14.64 -9.63 -9.77
N ARG A 3 -13.43 -9.53 -10.25
CA ARG A 3 -12.35 -9.16 -9.41
C ARG A 3 -12.54 -7.74 -8.93
N GLU A 4 -12.36 -7.52 -7.67
CA GLU A 4 -12.65 -6.24 -7.08
C GLU A 4 -11.43 -5.38 -6.86
N PHE A 5 -10.24 -5.96 -7.00
CA PHE A 5 -9.04 -5.18 -6.81
C PHE A 5 -8.00 -5.59 -7.83
N GLU A 6 -7.02 -4.71 -7.97
CA GLU A 6 -6.00 -4.88 -8.99
C GLU A 6 -4.87 -5.81 -8.57
N LEU A 7 -4.63 -5.90 -7.26
CA LEU A 7 -3.49 -6.67 -6.79
C LEU A 7 -3.75 -8.15 -6.92
N SER A 8 -2.73 -8.88 -7.33
CA SER A 8 -2.82 -10.32 -7.49
C SER A 8 -2.83 -11.01 -6.13
N VAL A 9 -3.83 -11.87 -5.93
CA VAL A 9 -3.90 -12.63 -4.69
C VAL A 9 -2.71 -13.56 -4.57
N ALA A 10 -2.24 -14.11 -5.69
CA ALA A 10 -1.08 -14.99 -5.66
C ALA A 10 0.16 -14.24 -5.19
N ALA A 11 0.33 -13.01 -5.63
CA ALA A 11 1.46 -12.20 -5.18
C ALA A 11 1.36 -11.91 -3.69
N VAL A 12 0.15 -11.65 -3.21
CA VAL A 12 -0.05 -11.38 -1.78
C VAL A 12 0.23 -12.62 -0.95
N HIS A 13 -0.12 -13.79 -1.47
CA HIS A 13 0.23 -15.05 -0.81
C HIS A 13 1.74 -15.10 -0.54
N ARG A 14 2.51 -14.74 -1.55
CA ARG A 14 3.97 -14.77 -1.42
C ARG A 14 4.47 -13.75 -0.42
N ILE A 15 3.81 -12.60 -0.35
CA ILE A 15 4.18 -11.58 0.61
C ILE A 15 3.97 -12.08 2.05
N VAL A 16 2.83 -12.72 2.29
CA VAL A 16 2.55 -13.23 3.62
C VAL A 16 3.54 -14.32 4.01
N LYS A 17 3.89 -15.18 3.05
CA LYS A 17 4.90 -16.19 3.31
C LYS A 17 6.26 -15.59 3.61
N LYS A 18 6.57 -14.51 2.94
CA LYS A 18 7.80 -13.79 3.21
C LYS A 18 7.86 -13.28 4.63
N ALA A 19 6.70 -12.95 5.19
CA ALA A 19 6.64 -12.49 6.57
C ALA A 19 6.82 -13.61 7.57
N GLY A 20 6.84 -14.85 7.10
CA GLY A 20 7.11 -15.99 7.96
C GLY A 20 5.95 -16.94 8.15
N ALA A 21 4.82 -16.68 7.51
CA ALA A 21 3.66 -17.56 7.67
C ALA A 21 3.88 -18.87 6.96
N GLU A 22 3.54 -19.96 7.61
CA GLU A 22 3.62 -21.27 7.01
C GLU A 22 2.51 -21.51 6.02
N ARG A 23 1.32 -21.07 6.38
CA ARG A 23 0.15 -21.25 5.56
C ARG A 23 -0.66 -19.97 5.51
N VAL A 24 -1.32 -19.75 4.38
CA VAL A 24 -2.12 -18.57 4.17
C VAL A 24 -3.42 -19.00 3.54
N SER A 25 -4.53 -18.69 4.18
CA SER A 25 -5.81 -19.02 3.59
C SER A 25 -6.10 -18.10 2.42
N GLU A 26 -6.95 -18.55 1.53
CA GLU A 26 -7.35 -17.75 0.37
C GLU A 26 -8.01 -16.45 0.82
N SER A 27 -8.88 -16.54 1.81
CA SER A 27 -9.58 -15.34 2.27
C SER A 27 -8.63 -14.36 2.95
N ALA A 28 -7.59 -14.86 3.62
CA ALA A 28 -6.62 -13.96 4.23
C ALA A 28 -5.85 -13.21 3.16
N ALA A 29 -5.44 -13.91 2.12
CA ALA A 29 -4.71 -13.25 1.04
C ALA A 29 -5.59 -12.24 0.31
N SER A 30 -6.87 -12.58 0.09
CA SER A 30 -7.80 -11.66 -0.54
C SER A 30 -8.01 -10.42 0.30
N GLU A 31 -8.16 -10.62 1.60
CA GLU A 31 -8.41 -9.48 2.48
C GLU A 31 -7.19 -8.57 2.53
N LEU A 32 -6.00 -9.15 2.57
CA LEU A 32 -4.80 -8.32 2.57
C LEU A 32 -4.66 -7.59 1.24
N ALA A 33 -4.98 -8.25 0.13
CA ALA A 33 -4.93 -7.59 -1.17
C ALA A 33 -5.86 -6.38 -1.19
N ARG A 34 -7.05 -6.53 -0.64
CA ARG A 34 -8.00 -5.43 -0.59
C ARG A 34 -7.44 -4.26 0.21
N ILE A 35 -6.88 -4.57 1.37
CA ILE A 35 -6.33 -3.53 2.24
C ILE A 35 -5.14 -2.84 1.58
N LEU A 36 -4.26 -3.62 0.95
CA LEU A 36 -3.09 -3.04 0.30
C LEU A 36 -3.51 -2.12 -0.84
N GLU A 37 -4.55 -2.49 -1.56
CA GLU A 37 -5.00 -1.63 -2.65
C GLU A 37 -5.59 -0.34 -2.11
N GLU A 38 -6.35 -0.40 -1.03
CA GLU A 38 -6.89 0.81 -0.41
C GLU A 38 -5.77 1.75 0.04
N VAL A 39 -4.78 1.18 0.70
CA VAL A 39 -3.65 1.97 1.17
C VAL A 39 -2.89 2.54 -0.02
N GLY A 40 -2.73 1.73 -1.07
CA GLY A 40 -2.03 2.18 -2.27
C GLY A 40 -2.73 3.37 -2.92
N VAL A 41 -4.06 3.32 -2.98
CA VAL A 41 -4.82 4.42 -3.56
C VAL A 41 -4.67 5.68 -2.71
N ASP A 42 -4.70 5.53 -1.40
CA ASP A 42 -4.54 6.69 -0.52
C ASP A 42 -3.18 7.34 -0.69
N ILE A 43 -2.14 6.51 -0.76
CA ILE A 43 -0.79 7.04 -0.98
C ILE A 43 -0.71 7.71 -2.36
N ALA A 44 -1.30 7.08 -3.36
CA ALA A 44 -1.25 7.62 -4.72
C ALA A 44 -1.96 8.95 -4.81
N ARG A 45 -3.08 9.10 -4.12
CA ARG A 45 -3.80 10.36 -4.12
C ARG A 45 -2.98 11.48 -3.52
N GLU A 46 -2.34 11.19 -2.40
CA GLU A 46 -1.49 12.18 -1.75
C GLU A 46 -0.30 12.51 -2.63
N ALA A 47 0.28 11.49 -3.27
CA ALA A 47 1.40 11.70 -4.17
C ALA A 47 1.00 12.59 -5.34
N LEU A 48 -0.20 12.35 -5.89
CA LEU A 48 -0.70 13.16 -6.99
C LEU A 48 -0.85 14.62 -6.56
N TYR A 49 -1.33 14.83 -5.34
CA TYR A 49 -1.45 16.17 -4.80
C TYR A 49 -0.10 16.90 -4.84
N PHE A 50 0.95 16.23 -4.38
CA PHE A 50 2.29 16.83 -4.43
C PHE A 50 2.75 17.07 -5.84
N THR A 51 2.46 16.13 -6.73
CA THR A 51 2.83 16.25 -8.13
C THR A 51 2.23 17.49 -8.77
N LEU A 52 0.92 17.67 -8.57
CA LEU A 52 0.21 18.77 -9.19
C LEU A 52 0.62 20.11 -8.57
N HIS A 53 0.88 20.13 -7.29
CA HIS A 53 1.34 21.36 -6.63
C HIS A 53 2.71 21.80 -7.13
N ALA A 54 3.50 20.85 -7.60
CA ALA A 54 4.80 21.16 -8.17
C ALA A 54 4.72 21.49 -9.66
N GLY A 55 3.51 21.57 -10.19
CA GLY A 55 3.32 21.91 -11.60
C GLY A 55 3.66 20.78 -12.56
N ARG A 56 3.69 19.57 -12.06
CA ARG A 56 4.02 18.41 -12.90
C ARG A 56 2.79 17.58 -13.15
N LYS A 57 2.89 16.69 -14.13
CA LYS A 57 1.81 15.76 -14.44
C LYS A 57 2.21 14.33 -14.23
N THR A 58 3.47 14.07 -14.01
CA THR A 58 3.97 12.72 -13.81
C THR A 58 4.28 12.52 -12.34
N VAL A 59 3.64 11.52 -11.73
CA VAL A 59 3.91 11.18 -10.35
C VAL A 59 5.27 10.49 -10.30
N ARG A 60 6.14 10.98 -9.45
CA ARG A 60 7.49 10.46 -9.35
C ARG A 60 7.73 9.78 -8.02
N ALA A 61 8.83 9.05 -7.94
CA ALA A 61 9.13 8.32 -6.72
C ALA A 61 9.18 9.24 -5.50
N LYS A 62 9.71 10.45 -5.67
CA LYS A 62 9.78 11.36 -4.54
C LYS A 62 8.41 11.79 -4.05
N ASP A 63 7.44 11.85 -4.94
CA ASP A 63 6.08 12.18 -4.56
C ASP A 63 5.47 11.04 -3.74
N VAL A 64 5.71 9.82 -4.15
CA VAL A 64 5.21 8.65 -3.43
C VAL A 64 5.87 8.56 -2.06
N LYS A 65 7.16 8.80 -2.01
CA LYS A 65 7.87 8.75 -0.73
C LYS A 65 7.36 9.81 0.23
N ALA A 66 7.18 11.03 -0.27
CA ALA A 66 6.66 12.10 0.58
C ALA A 66 5.25 11.79 1.06
N ALA A 67 4.43 11.23 0.18
CA ALA A 67 3.07 10.85 0.55
C ALA A 67 3.06 9.79 1.63
N TYR A 68 3.90 8.78 1.46
CA TYR A 68 4.00 7.71 2.45
C TYR A 68 4.42 8.27 3.80
N GLU A 69 5.41 9.14 3.81
CA GLU A 69 5.89 9.71 5.06
C GLU A 69 4.82 10.55 5.74
N LYS A 70 4.08 11.31 4.94
CA LYS A 70 3.02 12.14 5.51
C LYS A 70 1.92 11.29 6.14
N LEU A 71 1.53 10.21 5.47
CA LEU A 71 0.41 9.41 5.91
C LEU A 71 0.76 8.44 7.03
N PHE A 72 2.00 7.99 7.08
CA PHE A 72 2.34 6.90 7.99
C PHE A 72 3.33 7.26 9.08
N LYS A 73 4.21 8.22 8.82
CA LYS A 73 5.20 8.54 9.83
C LYS A 73 4.59 9.08 11.10
N PHE A 74 3.54 9.86 10.95
CA PHE A 74 2.88 10.45 12.11
C PHE A 74 1.94 9.50 12.81
N LYS A 75 1.61 8.38 12.16
CA LYS A 75 0.66 7.43 12.72
C LYS A 75 1.30 6.13 13.09
N ARG A 76 2.57 6.12 13.12
CA ARG A 76 3.32 4.94 13.43
C ARG A 76 3.01 4.48 14.84
N PRO A 77 2.75 3.18 15.06
CA PRO A 77 2.45 2.71 16.41
C PRO A 77 3.67 2.85 17.30
N TYR A 78 3.42 2.99 18.58
CA TYR A 78 4.50 3.20 19.53
C TYR A 78 5.52 2.04 19.52
N TRP A 79 5.04 0.80 19.28
CA TRP A 79 5.94 -0.35 19.26
C TRP A 79 6.91 -0.29 18.08
N PHE A 80 6.57 0.45 17.08
CA PHE A 80 7.41 0.57 15.90
C PHE A 80 8.69 1.33 16.20
N GLU A 81 8.64 2.19 17.18
CA GLU A 81 9.78 3.02 17.54
C GLU A 81 10.75 2.34 18.49
N SER A 82 10.34 1.29 19.14
CA SER A 82 11.18 0.68 20.17
C SER A 82 12.32 -0.18 19.62
#